data_3be6a65c9778da1b0d382ce56828a509
#
_entry.id   3be6a65c9778da1b0d382ce56828a509
#
_cell.length_a   1.000
_cell.length_b   1.000
_cell.length_c   1.000
_cell.angle_alpha   90.00
_cell.angle_beta   90.00
_cell.angle_gamma   90.00
#
_symmetry.space_group_name_H-M   'P 1'
#
loop_
_entity.id
_entity.type
_entity.pdbx_description
1 polymer ?
#
loop_
_entity_poly.entity_id
_entity_poly.type
_entity_poly.pdbx_seq_one_letter_code
_entity_poly.pdbx_strand_id
1 'polypeptide(L)'
;MELFYSTEIENGLCTLTEDESRHCAKVLRHTVGDTIKVIDGSGALYTCKIIECGKKVVCSVEQAEENFGAHKYHLTMAVCPTKNIDRYEWFLEKATEMGVDVVVPVIGEHSERRIIKPERLEKILVSAAKQSLKGAIPVLEEAISVKQFIKDCAGAEGIKLIAYCGEHEKVTLAQAVQKAAAANPDAPRITILIGPEGDFSPAEVDAAIGAGFSPLTLGDSRLRTETAAVAAVAGVYFMV
;
A
#
# COMPACT_ATOMS: atom_id res chain seq x y z
N MET A 1 -16.45 13.65 -4.59
CA MET A 1 -17.17 12.46 -4.05
C MET A 1 -16.55 12.14 -2.71
N GLU A 2 -17.35 11.97 -1.67
CA GLU A 2 -16.88 11.55 -0.36
C GLU A 2 -17.08 10.05 -0.22
N LEU A 3 -16.08 9.34 0.30
CA LEU A 3 -16.13 7.90 0.53
C LEU A 3 -16.12 7.61 2.03
N PHE A 4 -16.97 6.67 2.43
CA PHE A 4 -16.93 6.03 3.73
C PHE A 4 -16.29 4.64 3.62
N TYR A 5 -15.89 4.07 4.74
CA TYR A 5 -15.31 2.73 4.81
C TYR A 5 -16.09 1.86 5.80
N SER A 6 -16.42 0.65 5.39
CA SER A 6 -17.00 -0.36 6.28
C SER A 6 -16.68 -1.77 5.80
N THR A 7 -16.39 -2.65 6.76
CA THR A 7 -16.30 -4.10 6.55
C THR A 7 -17.58 -4.84 6.93
N GLU A 8 -18.58 -4.14 7.51
CA GLU A 8 -19.87 -4.71 7.93
C GLU A 8 -20.88 -4.52 6.78
N ILE A 9 -20.70 -5.25 5.67
CA ILE A 9 -21.58 -5.21 4.51
C ILE A 9 -22.14 -6.63 4.25
N GLU A 10 -23.36 -6.87 4.68
CA GLU A 10 -23.99 -8.20 4.61
C GLU A 10 -25.49 -8.09 4.35
N ASN A 11 -26.06 -9.06 3.64
CA ASN A 11 -27.51 -9.19 3.38
C ASN A 11 -28.16 -7.92 2.81
N GLY A 12 -27.43 -7.16 1.97
CA GLY A 12 -27.93 -5.91 1.40
C GLY A 12 -27.92 -4.71 2.37
N LEU A 13 -27.30 -4.85 3.52
CA LEU A 13 -27.13 -3.78 4.52
C LEU A 13 -25.64 -3.45 4.68
N CYS A 14 -25.37 -2.18 4.96
CA CYS A 14 -24.03 -1.67 5.30
C CYS A 14 -24.14 -0.91 6.62
N THR A 15 -23.32 -1.29 7.61
CA THR A 15 -23.24 -0.60 8.90
C THR A 15 -21.91 0.14 9.01
N LEU A 16 -21.93 1.44 9.16
CA LEU A 16 -20.73 2.23 9.36
C LEU A 16 -20.17 2.04 10.78
N THR A 17 -18.84 2.06 10.93
CA THR A 17 -18.18 2.10 12.24
C THR A 17 -18.63 3.33 13.05
N GLU A 18 -18.37 3.36 14.36
CA GLU A 18 -18.74 4.52 15.19
C GLU A 18 -18.06 5.82 14.73
N ASP A 19 -16.81 5.75 14.27
CA ASP A 19 -16.07 6.92 13.77
C ASP A 19 -16.62 7.41 12.42
N GLU A 20 -16.87 6.50 11.48
CA GLU A 20 -17.49 6.83 10.19
C GLU A 20 -18.94 7.33 10.38
N SER A 21 -19.70 6.74 11.29
CA SER A 21 -21.06 7.18 11.61
C SER A 21 -21.06 8.59 12.19
N ARG A 22 -20.12 8.89 13.10
CA ARG A 22 -19.98 10.24 13.66
C ARG A 22 -19.58 11.26 12.57
N HIS A 23 -18.67 10.87 11.68
CA HIS A 23 -18.28 11.72 10.54
C HIS A 23 -19.48 11.98 9.61
N CYS A 24 -20.20 10.94 9.23
CA CYS A 24 -21.38 11.01 8.39
C CYS A 24 -22.46 11.93 8.98
N ALA A 25 -22.90 11.67 10.23
CA ALA A 25 -24.03 12.35 10.83
C ALA A 25 -23.69 13.74 11.41
N LYS A 26 -22.50 13.88 12.06
CA LYS A 26 -22.18 15.13 12.80
C LYS A 26 -21.33 16.10 11.99
N VAL A 27 -20.41 15.61 11.15
CA VAL A 27 -19.51 16.47 10.37
C VAL A 27 -20.18 16.82 9.04
N LEU A 28 -20.60 15.80 8.28
CA LEU A 28 -21.24 16.00 6.97
C LEU A 28 -22.75 16.24 7.06
N ARG A 29 -23.37 15.95 8.22
CA ARG A 29 -24.80 16.19 8.51
C ARG A 29 -25.76 15.43 7.60
N HIS A 30 -25.36 14.23 7.17
CA HIS A 30 -26.25 13.34 6.47
C HIS A 30 -27.40 12.88 7.35
N THR A 31 -28.54 12.59 6.72
CA THR A 31 -29.79 12.18 7.37
C THR A 31 -30.36 10.93 6.71
N VAL A 32 -31.38 10.34 7.34
CA VAL A 32 -32.12 9.21 6.73
C VAL A 32 -32.69 9.62 5.37
N GLY A 33 -32.47 8.77 4.36
CA GLY A 33 -32.85 8.99 2.98
C GLY A 33 -31.73 9.50 2.08
N ASP A 34 -30.63 10.01 2.64
CA ASP A 34 -29.46 10.44 1.87
C ASP A 34 -28.72 9.23 1.27
N THR A 35 -28.10 9.46 0.11
CA THR A 35 -27.26 8.46 -0.55
C THR A 35 -25.78 8.77 -0.27
N ILE A 36 -25.05 7.75 0.15
CA ILE A 36 -23.61 7.81 0.40
C ILE A 36 -22.87 6.74 -0.39
N LYS A 37 -21.55 6.90 -0.55
CA LYS A 37 -20.65 5.93 -1.18
C LYS A 37 -19.76 5.30 -0.13
N VAL A 38 -19.70 3.96 -0.14
CA VAL A 38 -18.95 3.17 0.85
C VAL A 38 -18.02 2.23 0.11
N ILE A 39 -16.77 2.13 0.54
CA ILE A 39 -15.83 1.10 0.09
C ILE A 39 -15.68 0.03 1.18
N ASP A 40 -15.44 -1.21 0.77
CA ASP A 40 -15.19 -2.33 1.69
C ASP A 40 -13.70 -2.58 1.98
N GLY A 41 -12.82 -1.95 1.20
CA GLY A 41 -11.37 -2.14 1.27
C GLY A 41 -10.86 -3.33 0.47
N SER A 42 -11.74 -4.15 -0.10
CA SER A 42 -11.38 -5.30 -0.94
C SER A 42 -11.42 -4.99 -2.45
N GLY A 43 -11.92 -3.79 -2.82
CA GLY A 43 -11.98 -3.33 -4.20
C GLY A 43 -13.38 -2.97 -4.68
N ALA A 44 -14.42 -3.10 -3.85
CA ALA A 44 -15.77 -2.74 -4.23
C ALA A 44 -16.17 -1.34 -3.74
N LEU A 45 -17.00 -0.66 -4.54
CA LEU A 45 -17.69 0.58 -4.20
C LEU A 45 -19.19 0.32 -4.14
N TYR A 46 -19.80 0.62 -3.00
CA TYR A 46 -21.22 0.50 -2.76
C TYR A 46 -21.91 1.86 -2.79
N THR A 47 -23.02 1.94 -3.50
CA THR A 47 -23.99 3.02 -3.38
C THR A 47 -25.01 2.64 -2.34
N CYS A 48 -25.09 3.38 -1.25
CA CYS A 48 -25.89 3.03 -0.08
C CYS A 48 -26.86 4.15 0.28
N LYS A 49 -28.11 3.82 0.63
CA LYS A 49 -29.10 4.77 1.13
C LYS A 49 -29.23 4.63 2.64
N ILE A 50 -29.09 5.73 3.37
CA ILE A 50 -29.20 5.73 4.83
C ILE A 50 -30.63 5.42 5.25
N ILE A 51 -30.79 4.36 6.05
CA ILE A 51 -32.08 3.93 6.62
C ILE A 51 -32.18 4.20 8.12
N GLU A 52 -31.04 4.23 8.82
CA GLU A 52 -30.95 4.65 10.23
C GLU A 52 -29.76 5.59 10.42
N CYS A 53 -29.98 6.64 11.18
CA CYS A 53 -28.95 7.67 11.50
C CYS A 53 -28.94 7.97 13.00
N GLY A 54 -28.34 7.04 13.78
CA GLY A 54 -28.27 7.12 15.24
C GLY A 54 -26.81 7.10 15.75
N LYS A 55 -26.57 6.29 16.77
CA LYS A 55 -25.20 6.01 17.27
C LYS A 55 -24.34 5.34 16.19
N LYS A 56 -24.95 4.41 15.44
CA LYS A 56 -24.42 3.87 14.19
C LYS A 56 -25.30 4.31 13.03
N VAL A 57 -24.69 4.50 11.86
CA VAL A 57 -25.41 4.74 10.59
C VAL A 57 -25.55 3.41 9.89
N VAL A 58 -26.79 3.03 9.57
CA VAL A 58 -27.13 1.83 8.82
C VAL A 58 -27.71 2.22 7.47
N CYS A 59 -27.29 1.57 6.41
CA CYS A 59 -27.68 1.87 5.05
C CYS A 59 -28.18 0.61 4.34
N SER A 60 -29.13 0.75 3.43
CA SER A 60 -29.43 -0.28 2.42
C SER A 60 -28.46 -0.13 1.25
N VAL A 61 -27.89 -1.23 0.78
CA VAL A 61 -27.06 -1.27 -0.44
C VAL A 61 -27.99 -1.25 -1.66
N GLU A 62 -27.84 -0.24 -2.51
CA GLU A 62 -28.62 -0.08 -3.75
C GLU A 62 -27.84 -0.60 -4.98
N GLN A 63 -26.52 -0.44 -4.99
CA GLN A 63 -25.65 -0.87 -6.10
C GLN A 63 -24.27 -1.20 -5.58
N ALA A 64 -23.59 -2.16 -6.22
CA ALA A 64 -22.18 -2.47 -6.03
C ALA A 64 -21.45 -2.35 -7.37
N GLU A 65 -20.24 -1.80 -7.33
CA GLU A 65 -19.29 -1.69 -8.45
C GLU A 65 -17.99 -2.36 -8.03
N GLU A 66 -17.62 -3.44 -8.70
CA GLU A 66 -16.39 -4.18 -8.46
C GLU A 66 -15.20 -3.52 -9.13
N ASN A 67 -14.00 -3.75 -8.57
CA ASN A 67 -12.73 -3.23 -9.08
C ASN A 67 -12.67 -1.70 -9.20
N PHE A 68 -13.34 -0.99 -8.30
CA PHE A 68 -13.36 0.46 -8.28
C PHE A 68 -11.98 1.04 -8.01
N GLY A 69 -11.46 1.81 -8.96
CA GLY A 69 -10.14 2.43 -8.90
C GLY A 69 -8.97 1.42 -8.96
N ALA A 70 -9.21 0.20 -9.46
CA ALA A 70 -8.18 -0.82 -9.60
C ALA A 70 -7.14 -0.45 -10.66
N HIS A 71 -5.93 -0.99 -10.49
CA HIS A 71 -4.82 -0.94 -11.46
C HIS A 71 -4.49 -2.36 -11.97
N LYS A 72 -3.65 -2.44 -13.00
CA LYS A 72 -3.35 -3.70 -13.70
C LYS A 72 -2.03 -4.36 -13.30
N TYR A 73 -1.48 -4.05 -12.15
CA TYR A 73 -0.26 -4.66 -11.64
C TYR A 73 -0.45 -5.10 -10.19
N HIS A 74 0.52 -5.84 -9.65
CA HIS A 74 0.59 -6.13 -8.23
C HIS A 74 1.95 -5.66 -7.69
N LEU A 75 1.93 -4.67 -6.82
CA LEU A 75 3.12 -4.06 -6.24
C LEU A 75 3.23 -4.32 -4.75
N THR A 76 4.29 -5.03 -4.36
CA THR A 76 4.70 -5.21 -2.96
C THR A 76 5.87 -4.28 -2.65
N MET A 77 5.71 -3.43 -1.65
CA MET A 77 6.75 -2.53 -1.15
C MET A 77 7.23 -3.00 0.22
N ALA A 78 8.42 -3.58 0.28
CA ALA A 78 9.09 -3.92 1.53
C ALA A 78 10.03 -2.77 1.92
N VAL A 79 9.64 -1.97 2.92
CA VAL A 79 10.32 -0.71 3.23
C VAL A 79 10.69 -0.65 4.70
N CYS A 80 11.95 -0.32 5.00
CA CYS A 80 12.39 -0.11 6.37
C CYS A 80 11.72 1.15 6.96
N PRO A 81 11.04 1.03 8.14
CA PRO A 81 10.50 2.20 8.81
C PRO A 81 11.59 3.22 9.15
N THR A 82 11.37 4.47 8.78
CA THR A 82 12.32 5.54 9.01
C THR A 82 12.43 5.90 10.50
N LYS A 83 13.58 6.46 10.93
CA LYS A 83 13.79 6.96 12.30
C LYS A 83 12.64 7.90 12.71
N ASN A 84 12.32 8.88 11.88
CA ASN A 84 11.11 9.70 12.05
C ASN A 84 9.93 9.01 11.37
N ILE A 85 9.00 8.50 12.18
CA ILE A 85 7.84 7.75 11.70
C ILE A 85 6.95 8.55 10.75
N ASP A 86 6.84 9.87 10.92
CA ASP A 86 6.01 10.73 10.07
C ASP A 86 6.42 10.66 8.59
N ARG A 87 7.70 10.39 8.30
CA ARG A 87 8.17 10.17 6.93
C ARG A 87 7.71 8.84 6.34
N TYR A 88 7.71 7.79 7.18
CA TYR A 88 7.17 6.49 6.79
C TYR A 88 5.66 6.56 6.57
N GLU A 89 4.96 7.29 7.43
CA GLU A 89 3.52 7.56 7.29
C GLU A 89 3.21 8.34 6.00
N TRP A 90 4.03 9.33 5.67
CA TRP A 90 3.92 10.06 4.40
C TRP A 90 4.16 9.14 3.19
N PHE A 91 5.14 8.22 3.26
CA PHE A 91 5.32 7.20 2.23
C PHE A 91 4.06 6.35 2.07
N LEU A 92 3.48 5.84 3.17
CA LEU A 92 2.26 5.02 3.12
C LEU A 92 1.09 5.75 2.47
N GLU A 93 0.89 7.01 2.84
CA GLU A 93 -0.14 7.86 2.24
C GLU A 93 0.05 7.97 0.71
N LYS A 94 1.25 8.36 0.25
CA LYS A 94 1.52 8.55 -1.17
C LYS A 94 1.56 7.25 -1.98
N ALA A 95 2.04 6.18 -1.39
CA ALA A 95 2.03 4.85 -2.01
C ALA A 95 0.58 4.35 -2.22
N THR A 96 -0.30 4.57 -1.24
CA THR A 96 -1.72 4.22 -1.34
C THR A 96 -2.41 5.03 -2.43
N GLU A 97 -2.19 6.34 -2.49
CA GLU A 97 -2.75 7.22 -3.53
C GLU A 97 -2.39 6.73 -4.94
N MET A 98 -1.17 6.25 -5.15
CA MET A 98 -0.69 5.77 -6.45
C MET A 98 -1.08 4.33 -6.76
N GLY A 99 -1.27 3.48 -5.75
CA GLY A 99 -1.72 2.10 -5.97
C GLY A 99 -0.65 1.05 -5.63
N VAL A 100 -0.16 1.06 -4.39
CA VAL A 100 0.54 -0.09 -3.81
C VAL A 100 -0.51 -1.12 -3.35
N ASP A 101 -0.21 -2.42 -3.48
CA ASP A 101 -1.11 -3.49 -3.01
C ASP A 101 -0.72 -4.01 -1.64
N VAL A 102 0.58 -4.20 -1.41
CA VAL A 102 1.08 -4.75 -0.15
C VAL A 102 2.25 -3.91 0.35
N VAL A 103 2.20 -3.55 1.62
CA VAL A 103 3.32 -2.93 2.33
C VAL A 103 3.81 -3.87 3.42
N VAL A 104 5.09 -4.21 3.37
CA VAL A 104 5.77 -5.02 4.39
C VAL A 104 6.78 -4.12 5.12
N PRO A 105 6.54 -3.76 6.38
CA PRO A 105 7.55 -3.09 7.19
C PRO A 105 8.71 -4.06 7.47
N VAL A 106 9.90 -3.78 6.96
CA VAL A 106 11.06 -4.68 7.15
C VAL A 106 12.11 -4.04 8.04
N ILE A 107 12.68 -4.83 8.94
CA ILE A 107 13.68 -4.38 9.92
C ILE A 107 15.05 -4.91 9.51
N GLY A 108 15.89 -4.03 8.99
CA GLY A 108 17.28 -4.32 8.61
C GLY A 108 18.26 -4.21 9.79
N GLU A 109 19.48 -4.67 9.57
CA GLU A 109 20.55 -4.61 10.59
C GLU A 109 20.82 -3.16 11.03
N HIS A 110 20.79 -2.19 10.11
CA HIS A 110 21.02 -0.78 10.35
C HIS A 110 19.76 0.03 10.62
N SER A 111 18.59 -0.63 10.80
CA SER A 111 17.36 0.05 11.14
C SER A 111 17.41 0.69 12.53
N GLU A 112 17.22 2.01 12.61
CA GLU A 112 17.11 2.72 13.88
C GLU A 112 15.73 2.52 14.52
N ARG A 113 14.68 2.44 13.71
CA ARG A 113 13.31 2.15 14.18
C ARG A 113 13.00 0.67 14.00
N ARG A 114 12.72 0.01 15.12
CA ARG A 114 12.42 -1.43 15.16
C ARG A 114 10.99 -1.76 15.60
N ILE A 115 10.26 -0.75 16.07
CA ILE A 115 8.88 -0.90 16.56
C ILE A 115 7.99 0.11 15.83
N ILE A 116 6.88 -0.39 15.31
CA ILE A 116 5.82 0.37 14.67
C ILE A 116 4.49 0.10 15.40
N LYS A 117 3.49 0.94 15.14
CA LYS A 117 2.12 0.79 15.66
C LYS A 117 1.19 0.53 14.47
N PRO A 118 0.86 -0.74 14.17
CA PRO A 118 0.09 -1.10 12.98
C PRO A 118 -1.24 -0.34 12.87
N GLU A 119 -1.97 -0.21 13.98
CA GLU A 119 -3.30 0.41 13.99
C GLU A 119 -3.27 1.90 13.56
N ARG A 120 -2.14 2.58 13.78
CA ARG A 120 -1.96 3.95 13.29
C ARG A 120 -1.70 3.98 11.78
N LEU A 121 -0.87 3.05 11.29
CA LEU A 121 -0.52 2.94 9.88
C LEU A 121 -1.73 2.51 9.04
N GLU A 122 -2.53 1.57 9.52
CA GLU A 122 -3.78 1.13 8.87
C GLU A 122 -4.76 2.30 8.69
N LYS A 123 -4.91 3.16 9.69
CA LYS A 123 -5.76 4.36 9.57
C LYS A 123 -5.29 5.31 8.47
N ILE A 124 -3.98 5.40 8.24
CA ILE A 124 -3.41 6.21 7.15
C ILE A 124 -3.78 5.60 5.81
N LEU A 125 -3.63 4.26 5.65
CA LEU A 125 -3.98 3.56 4.43
C LEU A 125 -5.47 3.74 4.09
N VAL A 126 -6.37 3.57 5.08
CA VAL A 126 -7.81 3.78 4.91
C VAL A 126 -8.10 5.22 4.48
N SER A 127 -7.51 6.20 5.17
CA SER A 127 -7.73 7.62 4.86
C SER A 127 -7.25 7.97 3.45
N ALA A 128 -6.07 7.48 3.06
CA ALA A 128 -5.48 7.72 1.75
C ALA A 128 -6.28 7.04 0.62
N ALA A 129 -6.76 5.81 0.82
CA ALA A 129 -7.60 5.10 -0.15
C ALA A 129 -8.93 5.84 -0.38
N LYS A 130 -9.59 6.28 0.68
CA LYS A 130 -10.82 7.10 0.59
C LYS A 130 -10.57 8.40 -0.18
N GLN A 131 -9.51 9.13 0.16
CA GLN A 131 -9.18 10.41 -0.46
C GLN A 131 -8.84 10.25 -1.94
N SER A 132 -8.15 9.18 -2.33
CA SER A 132 -7.72 8.90 -3.70
C SER A 132 -8.75 8.11 -4.53
N LEU A 133 -9.95 7.88 -3.99
CA LEU A 133 -11.05 7.18 -4.64
C LEU A 133 -10.70 5.76 -5.09
N LYS A 134 -10.14 4.98 -4.18
CA LYS A 134 -9.82 3.56 -4.39
C LYS A 134 -10.73 2.66 -3.58
N GLY A 135 -11.25 1.59 -4.18
CA GLY A 135 -12.04 0.57 -3.51
C GLY A 135 -11.20 -0.36 -2.65
N ALA A 136 -9.95 -0.65 -3.09
CA ALA A 136 -9.01 -1.48 -2.35
C ALA A 136 -8.14 -0.64 -1.40
N ILE A 137 -7.95 -1.14 -0.19
CA ILE A 137 -6.98 -0.62 0.79
C ILE A 137 -5.76 -1.52 0.75
N PRO A 138 -4.53 -0.99 0.64
CA PRO A 138 -3.32 -1.81 0.67
C PRO A 138 -3.24 -2.68 1.92
N VAL A 139 -2.77 -3.91 1.76
CA VAL A 139 -2.50 -4.80 2.88
C VAL A 139 -1.25 -4.32 3.60
N LEU A 140 -1.34 -4.09 4.91
CA LEU A 140 -0.19 -3.86 5.78
C LEU A 140 0.16 -5.18 6.47
N GLU A 141 1.29 -5.75 6.10
CA GLU A 141 1.79 -6.97 6.73
C GLU A 141 2.43 -6.69 8.09
N GLU A 142 2.62 -7.74 8.88
CA GLU A 142 3.39 -7.65 10.11
C GLU A 142 4.84 -7.28 9.85
N ALA A 143 5.46 -6.54 10.79
CA ALA A 143 6.86 -6.18 10.68
C ALA A 143 7.76 -7.42 10.86
N ILE A 144 8.61 -7.69 9.87
CA ILE A 144 9.54 -8.83 9.87
C ILE A 144 10.98 -8.37 9.62
N SER A 145 11.96 -9.23 9.86
CA SER A 145 13.34 -8.90 9.52
C SER A 145 13.57 -8.93 8.01
N VAL A 146 14.49 -8.11 7.50
CA VAL A 146 14.92 -8.14 6.08
C VAL A 146 15.34 -9.57 5.68
N LYS A 147 16.07 -10.27 6.55
CA LYS A 147 16.49 -11.68 6.29
C LYS A 147 15.28 -12.62 6.12
N GLN A 148 14.26 -12.47 6.96
CA GLN A 148 13.06 -13.29 6.86
C GLN A 148 12.29 -12.96 5.57
N PHE A 149 12.09 -11.66 5.27
CA PHE A 149 11.43 -11.23 4.04
C PHE A 149 12.12 -11.78 2.78
N ILE A 150 13.45 -11.68 2.70
CA ILE A 150 14.24 -12.25 1.59
C ILE A 150 14.00 -13.76 1.45
N LYS A 151 13.99 -14.49 2.57
CA LYS A 151 13.75 -15.93 2.58
C LYS A 151 12.33 -16.27 2.10
N ASP A 152 11.32 -15.53 2.53
CA ASP A 152 9.93 -15.74 2.16
C ASP A 152 9.68 -15.44 0.69
N CYS A 153 10.44 -14.49 0.12
CA CYS A 153 10.41 -14.18 -1.31
C CYS A 153 11.18 -15.19 -2.18
N ALA A 154 11.95 -16.14 -1.58
CA ALA A 154 12.67 -17.15 -2.35
C ALA A 154 11.67 -18.04 -3.11
N GLY A 155 11.77 -18.07 -4.45
CA GLY A 155 10.83 -18.80 -5.30
C GLY A 155 9.49 -18.11 -5.58
N ALA A 156 9.22 -16.94 -4.99
CA ALA A 156 8.03 -16.16 -5.32
C ALA A 156 8.07 -15.67 -6.78
N GLU A 157 6.90 -15.67 -7.42
CA GLU A 157 6.73 -15.17 -8.78
C GLU A 157 6.91 -13.66 -8.88
N GLY A 158 7.26 -13.18 -10.08
CA GLY A 158 7.41 -11.76 -10.39
C GLY A 158 8.86 -11.27 -10.31
N ILE A 159 9.03 -9.99 -10.53
CA ILE A 159 10.33 -9.31 -10.49
C ILE A 159 10.60 -8.83 -9.07
N LYS A 160 11.78 -9.16 -8.57
CA LYS A 160 12.24 -8.76 -7.23
C LYS A 160 13.40 -7.80 -7.34
N LEU A 161 13.31 -6.66 -6.68
CA LEU A 161 14.26 -5.56 -6.77
C LEU A 161 14.73 -5.13 -5.38
N ILE A 162 16.01 -4.77 -5.26
CA ILE A 162 16.58 -4.18 -4.05
C ILE A 162 17.27 -2.85 -4.38
N ALA A 163 16.81 -1.76 -3.77
CA ALA A 163 17.42 -0.45 -3.94
C ALA A 163 18.39 -0.15 -2.78
N TYR A 164 19.65 0.06 -3.10
CA TYR A 164 20.73 0.35 -2.16
C TYR A 164 21.88 1.10 -2.85
N CYS A 165 22.81 1.67 -2.07
CA CYS A 165 23.85 2.57 -2.57
C CYS A 165 25.14 1.87 -3.08
N GLY A 166 25.26 0.54 -3.03
CA GLY A 166 26.47 -0.18 -3.45
C GLY A 166 26.73 -0.19 -4.96
N GLU A 167 27.85 -0.82 -5.36
CA GLU A 167 28.41 -0.74 -6.72
C GLU A 167 28.06 -1.89 -7.67
N HIS A 168 27.13 -2.80 -7.27
CA HIS A 168 26.69 -3.84 -8.20
C HIS A 168 26.05 -3.24 -9.46
N GLU A 169 26.14 -3.96 -10.55
CA GLU A 169 25.41 -3.60 -11.77
C GLU A 169 23.90 -3.53 -11.48
N LYS A 170 23.28 -2.40 -11.78
CA LYS A 170 21.89 -2.12 -11.44
C LYS A 170 21.02 -2.05 -12.67
N VAL A 171 19.81 -2.60 -12.56
CA VAL A 171 18.76 -2.36 -13.54
C VAL A 171 18.04 -1.05 -13.22
N THR A 172 17.54 -0.37 -14.27
CA THR A 172 16.62 0.76 -14.07
C THR A 172 15.21 0.26 -13.75
N LEU A 173 14.41 1.10 -13.12
CA LEU A 173 13.00 0.74 -12.84
C LEU A 173 12.23 0.47 -14.14
N ALA A 174 12.48 1.23 -15.20
CA ALA A 174 11.87 1.03 -16.51
C ALA A 174 12.17 -0.36 -17.10
N GLN A 175 13.44 -0.81 -17.05
CA GLN A 175 13.82 -2.16 -17.50
C GLN A 175 13.13 -3.25 -16.67
N ALA A 176 13.03 -3.05 -15.36
CA ALA A 176 12.38 -4.01 -14.46
C ALA A 176 10.86 -4.10 -14.73
N VAL A 177 10.18 -2.97 -14.89
CA VAL A 177 8.75 -2.91 -15.21
C VAL A 177 8.46 -3.55 -16.58
N GLN A 178 9.26 -3.25 -17.61
CA GLN A 178 9.14 -3.88 -18.92
C GLN A 178 9.31 -5.41 -18.84
N LYS A 179 10.27 -5.89 -18.06
CA LYS A 179 10.48 -7.32 -17.84
C LYS A 179 9.29 -7.96 -17.11
N ALA A 180 8.72 -7.29 -16.11
CA ALA A 180 7.53 -7.76 -15.40
C ALA A 180 6.32 -7.86 -16.34
N ALA A 181 6.07 -6.82 -17.14
CA ALA A 181 4.99 -6.79 -18.13
C ALA A 181 5.16 -7.84 -19.23
N ALA A 182 6.40 -8.11 -19.68
CA ALA A 182 6.67 -9.17 -20.65
C ALA A 182 6.41 -10.58 -20.07
N ALA A 183 6.67 -10.79 -18.78
CA ALA A 183 6.43 -12.06 -18.09
C ALA A 183 4.95 -12.32 -17.80
N ASN A 184 4.20 -11.28 -17.43
CA ASN A 184 2.75 -11.36 -17.18
C ASN A 184 2.09 -10.02 -17.62
N PRO A 185 1.61 -9.92 -18.87
CA PRO A 185 1.04 -8.68 -19.40
C PRO A 185 -0.24 -8.21 -18.70
N ASP A 186 -1.04 -9.13 -18.18
CA ASP A 186 -2.35 -8.81 -17.59
C ASP A 186 -2.24 -8.37 -16.12
N ALA A 187 -1.22 -8.87 -15.42
CA ALA A 187 -1.00 -8.57 -14.00
C ALA A 187 0.49 -8.66 -13.63
N PRO A 188 1.35 -7.73 -14.08
CA PRO A 188 2.76 -7.69 -13.71
C PRO A 188 2.94 -7.69 -12.20
N ARG A 189 3.81 -8.57 -11.67
CA ARG A 189 4.10 -8.65 -10.24
C ARG A 189 5.49 -8.10 -9.96
N ILE A 190 5.56 -7.12 -9.07
CA ILE A 190 6.80 -6.42 -8.74
C ILE A 190 6.93 -6.32 -7.22
N THR A 191 8.07 -6.74 -6.70
CA THR A 191 8.44 -6.59 -5.29
C THR A 191 9.67 -5.72 -5.18
N ILE A 192 9.61 -4.66 -4.38
CA ILE A 192 10.71 -3.71 -4.22
C ILE A 192 11.08 -3.61 -2.74
N LEU A 193 12.36 -3.86 -2.44
CA LEU A 193 12.95 -3.79 -1.12
C LEU A 193 13.76 -2.50 -0.99
N ILE A 194 13.41 -1.65 0.00
CA ILE A 194 14.04 -0.33 0.28
C ILE A 194 14.61 -0.33 1.69
N GLY A 195 15.89 0.01 1.78
CA GLY A 195 16.65 0.00 3.03
C GLY A 195 16.39 1.17 3.98
N PRO A 196 16.94 1.07 5.22
CA PRO A 196 16.91 2.16 6.18
C PRO A 196 17.89 3.28 5.80
N GLU A 197 17.91 4.35 6.58
CA GLU A 197 18.84 5.48 6.37
C GLU A 197 20.33 5.06 6.40
N GLY A 198 20.65 3.97 7.12
CA GLY A 198 22.00 3.39 7.19
C GLY A 198 22.32 2.37 6.10
N ASP A 199 21.42 2.22 5.11
CA ASP A 199 21.49 1.22 4.04
C ASP A 199 21.42 -0.23 4.55
N PHE A 200 21.41 -1.20 3.64
CA PHE A 200 21.50 -2.61 3.97
C PHE A 200 22.94 -3.00 4.32
N SER A 201 23.09 -4.01 5.18
CA SER A 201 24.40 -4.63 5.38
C SER A 201 24.83 -5.40 4.14
N PRO A 202 26.15 -5.60 3.90
CA PRO A 202 26.63 -6.45 2.80
C PRO A 202 26.00 -7.84 2.80
N ALA A 203 25.81 -8.43 3.98
CA ALA A 203 25.20 -9.75 4.12
C ALA A 203 23.70 -9.76 3.72
N GLU A 204 22.96 -8.70 3.96
CA GLU A 204 21.58 -8.56 3.51
C GLU A 204 21.51 -8.40 1.99
N VAL A 205 22.41 -7.63 1.40
CA VAL A 205 22.50 -7.47 -0.07
C VAL A 205 22.84 -8.79 -0.75
N ASP A 206 23.87 -9.49 -0.26
CA ASP A 206 24.27 -10.78 -0.83
C ASP A 206 23.14 -11.82 -0.72
N ALA A 207 22.45 -11.86 0.42
CA ALA A 207 21.29 -12.74 0.62
C ALA A 207 20.15 -12.40 -0.36
N ALA A 208 19.86 -11.11 -0.58
CA ALA A 208 18.82 -10.68 -1.53
C ALA A 208 19.19 -11.09 -2.97
N ILE A 209 20.40 -10.83 -3.40
CA ILE A 209 20.89 -11.23 -4.74
C ILE A 209 20.82 -12.77 -4.89
N GLY A 210 21.26 -13.52 -3.87
CA GLY A 210 21.17 -14.97 -3.84
C GLY A 210 19.74 -15.51 -3.90
N ALA A 211 18.76 -14.76 -3.41
CA ALA A 211 17.33 -15.07 -3.49
C ALA A 211 16.64 -14.54 -4.79
N GLY A 212 17.44 -14.00 -5.73
CA GLY A 212 16.97 -13.56 -7.05
C GLY A 212 16.46 -12.12 -7.10
N PHE A 213 16.80 -11.28 -6.12
CA PHE A 213 16.60 -9.85 -6.23
C PHE A 213 17.63 -9.22 -7.18
N SER A 214 17.18 -8.37 -8.06
CA SER A 214 18.05 -7.57 -8.92
C SER A 214 18.33 -6.21 -8.26
N PRO A 215 19.61 -5.78 -8.21
CA PRO A 215 19.94 -4.42 -7.78
C PRO A 215 19.23 -3.37 -8.63
N LEU A 216 18.58 -2.40 -7.97
CA LEU A 216 17.77 -1.35 -8.60
C LEU A 216 18.47 0.01 -8.48
N THR A 217 18.50 0.79 -9.56
CA THR A 217 18.78 2.22 -9.49
C THR A 217 17.51 3.05 -9.66
N LEU A 218 17.37 4.08 -8.83
CA LEU A 218 16.32 5.10 -8.92
C LEU A 218 16.89 6.46 -9.39
N GLY A 219 18.05 6.44 -10.05
CA GLY A 219 18.77 7.61 -10.55
C GLY A 219 20.08 7.84 -9.81
N ASP A 220 20.78 8.91 -10.18
CA ASP A 220 22.14 9.20 -9.69
C ASP A 220 22.17 9.88 -8.32
N SER A 221 21.05 10.42 -7.87
CA SER A 221 20.97 11.11 -6.59
C SER A 221 20.76 10.15 -5.43
N ARG A 222 21.43 10.39 -4.30
CA ARG A 222 21.15 9.68 -3.06
C ARG A 222 19.79 10.13 -2.50
N LEU A 223 18.80 9.26 -2.60
CA LEU A 223 17.46 9.49 -2.06
C LEU A 223 17.38 9.06 -0.59
N ARG A 224 16.51 9.72 0.18
CA ARG A 224 16.10 9.22 1.49
C ARG A 224 15.18 8.01 1.33
N THR A 225 15.07 7.17 2.35
CA THR A 225 14.24 5.96 2.34
C THR A 225 12.82 6.23 1.85
N GLU A 226 12.14 7.21 2.45
CA GLU A 226 10.77 7.59 2.06
C GLU A 226 10.69 8.11 0.63
N THR A 227 11.69 8.86 0.18
CA THR A 227 11.75 9.40 -1.19
C THR A 227 11.99 8.28 -2.20
N ALA A 228 12.90 7.36 -1.90
CA ALA A 228 13.17 6.20 -2.74
C ALA A 228 11.93 5.31 -2.89
N ALA A 229 11.22 5.07 -1.77
CA ALA A 229 10.00 4.27 -1.77
C ALA A 229 8.88 4.93 -2.60
N VAL A 230 8.62 6.22 -2.43
CA VAL A 230 7.61 6.96 -3.21
C VAL A 230 8.00 7.03 -4.68
N ALA A 231 9.28 7.28 -5.01
CA ALA A 231 9.76 7.30 -6.39
C ALA A 231 9.59 5.95 -7.09
N ALA A 232 9.84 4.85 -6.37
CA ALA A 232 9.65 3.50 -6.89
C ALA A 232 8.16 3.22 -7.20
N VAL A 233 7.26 3.54 -6.28
CA VAL A 233 5.80 3.38 -6.51
C VAL A 233 5.34 4.26 -7.67
N ALA A 234 5.73 5.54 -7.70
CA ALA A 234 5.38 6.46 -8.79
C ALA A 234 5.88 5.95 -10.14
N GLY A 235 7.10 5.42 -10.19
CA GLY A 235 7.65 4.85 -11.42
C GLY A 235 6.85 3.65 -11.91
N VAL A 236 6.45 2.72 -11.05
CA VAL A 236 5.58 1.60 -11.44
C VAL A 236 4.23 2.13 -11.94
N TYR A 237 3.60 3.03 -11.17
CA TYR A 237 2.30 3.63 -11.50
C TYR A 237 2.25 4.31 -12.88
N PHE A 238 3.33 4.99 -13.28
CA PHE A 238 3.38 5.69 -14.57
C PHE A 238 3.82 4.82 -15.75
N MET A 239 4.41 3.64 -15.50
CA MET A 239 4.99 2.80 -16.54
C MET A 239 4.14 1.57 -16.90
N VAL A 240 3.15 1.20 -16.06
CA VAL A 240 2.18 0.14 -16.30
C VAL A 240 0.81 0.75 -16.58
#